data_ff02f064cf6a4e25f31a165831f2df34
#
_entry.id   ff02f064cf6a4e25f31a165831f2df34
#
_cell.length_a   1.000
_cell.length_b   1.000
_cell.length_c   1.000
_cell.angle_alpha   90.00
_cell.angle_beta   90.00
_cell.angle_gamma   90.00
#
_symmetry.space_group_name_H-M   'P 1'
#
loop_
_entity.id
_entity.type
_entity.pdbx_description
1 polymer ?
#
loop_
_entity_poly.entity_id
_entity_poly.type
_entity_poly.pdbx_seq_one_letter_code
_entity_poly.pdbx_strand_id
1 'polypeptide(L)'
;MKKKLIALLLSGALLLSGTVWPVFAASADSFTDVNQNDWFYPHVEYAVSTGLFSGTSDTAFEPETTMSRGMFVTVLGNKTGIDVTQYPGSRFEDVPASRYYASRINWATENGIVSGSGNGKFSPDASITREQAATILYNYAKRTGNDTSYQDTVYASFPDKGKVSSYAVQAMKWATYHKIINGSGGMLEPQGNASRAQVAAIFHNAETILLKTEILPTEDPTPTPAPTATPAPSASPSPTATPKPVTSTVYWTSGGSRYHRATCPTIADSKNLLHGTVAEAMQSGRTPCHVCKP
;
A
#
# COMPACT_ATOMS: atom_id res chain seq x y z
N MET A 1 27.12 86.30 8.41
CA MET A 1 25.87 85.93 7.69
C MET A 1 25.97 84.45 7.25
N LYS A 2 25.39 83.53 8.01
CA LYS A 2 25.48 82.08 7.76
C LYS A 2 24.21 81.63 7.02
N LYS A 3 24.35 81.21 5.78
CA LYS A 3 23.24 80.63 4.96
C LYS A 3 23.10 79.13 5.34
N LYS A 4 21.95 78.79 5.91
CA LYS A 4 21.55 77.41 6.15
C LYS A 4 21.00 76.80 4.87
N LEU A 5 21.64 75.77 4.33
CA LEU A 5 21.07 74.89 3.30
C LEU A 5 20.15 73.89 3.99
N ILE A 6 18.88 73.91 3.57
CA ILE A 6 17.91 72.85 3.93
C ILE A 6 17.96 71.80 2.82
N ALA A 7 18.45 70.60 3.15
CA ALA A 7 18.43 69.46 2.26
C ALA A 7 17.04 68.81 2.37
N LEU A 8 16.29 68.81 1.28
CA LEU A 8 14.99 68.14 1.14
C LEU A 8 15.26 66.68 0.79
N LEU A 9 15.04 65.77 1.74
CA LEU A 9 15.06 64.32 1.47
C LEU A 9 13.73 63.90 0.85
N LEU A 10 13.70 63.70 -0.47
CA LEU A 10 12.60 62.99 -1.16
C LEU A 10 12.78 61.50 -0.87
N SER A 11 11.98 60.93 0.04
CA SER A 11 11.83 59.49 0.19
C SER A 11 10.92 58.97 -0.92
N GLY A 12 11.49 58.46 -1.99
CA GLY A 12 10.81 57.75 -3.02
C GLY A 12 10.30 56.39 -2.50
N ALA A 13 9.01 56.30 -2.21
CA ALA A 13 8.36 55.01 -1.98
C ALA A 13 8.30 54.26 -3.32
N LEU A 14 9.17 53.24 -3.48
CA LEU A 14 9.14 52.33 -4.60
C LEU A 14 7.94 51.40 -4.39
N LEU A 15 6.79 51.71 -4.97
CA LEU A 15 5.66 50.81 -5.08
C LEU A 15 6.08 49.67 -6.03
N LEU A 16 6.56 48.57 -5.48
CA LEU A 16 6.64 47.30 -6.19
C LEU A 16 5.21 46.82 -6.47
N SER A 17 4.65 47.28 -7.59
CA SER A 17 3.47 46.65 -8.17
C SER A 17 3.85 45.27 -8.66
N GLY A 18 3.83 44.27 -7.73
CA GLY A 18 3.92 42.87 -8.09
C GLY A 18 2.72 42.55 -8.96
N THR A 19 2.92 42.46 -10.27
CA THR A 19 1.94 41.88 -11.18
C THR A 19 1.79 40.42 -10.78
N VAL A 20 0.76 40.11 -9.98
CA VAL A 20 0.35 38.72 -9.73
C VAL A 20 -0.19 38.24 -11.07
N TRP A 21 0.62 37.51 -11.79
CA TRP A 21 0.14 36.79 -12.96
C TRP A 21 -0.85 35.75 -12.46
N PRO A 22 -2.07 35.69 -13.03
CA PRO A 22 -2.99 34.63 -12.68
C PRO A 22 -2.30 33.30 -13.03
N VAL A 23 -1.98 32.50 -12.02
CA VAL A 23 -1.64 31.10 -12.24
C VAL A 23 -2.93 30.45 -12.67
N PHE A 24 -3.13 30.29 -13.98
CA PHE A 24 -4.21 29.47 -14.48
C PHE A 24 -3.99 28.06 -13.96
N ALA A 25 -4.88 27.58 -13.13
CA ALA A 25 -4.90 26.15 -12.79
C ALA A 25 -5.02 25.39 -14.11
N ALA A 26 -4.21 24.35 -14.27
CA ALA A 26 -4.33 23.48 -15.41
C ALA A 26 -5.76 22.93 -15.48
N SER A 27 -6.34 22.86 -16.66
CA SER A 27 -7.72 22.41 -16.88
C SER A 27 -7.73 21.23 -17.86
N ALA A 28 -8.72 20.35 -17.73
CA ALA A 28 -8.98 19.28 -18.66
C ALA A 28 -9.25 19.80 -20.10
N ASP A 29 -9.78 21.00 -20.24
CA ASP A 29 -10.00 21.64 -21.55
C ASP A 29 -8.70 21.91 -22.35
N SER A 30 -7.54 21.82 -21.71
CA SER A 30 -6.25 21.93 -22.37
C SER A 30 -5.92 20.70 -23.24
N PHE A 31 -6.61 19.58 -23.02
CA PHE A 31 -6.29 18.32 -23.71
C PHE A 31 -7.28 18.04 -24.82
N THR A 32 -6.74 17.74 -26.00
CA THR A 32 -7.54 17.48 -27.21
C THR A 32 -8.23 16.12 -27.20
N ASP A 33 -7.80 15.22 -26.33
CA ASP A 33 -8.28 13.86 -26.15
C ASP A 33 -9.20 13.70 -24.90
N VAL A 34 -9.67 14.84 -24.32
CA VAL A 34 -10.60 14.89 -23.20
C VAL A 34 -11.75 15.80 -23.58
N ASN A 35 -12.97 15.24 -23.73
CA ASN A 35 -14.15 16.01 -24.07
C ASN A 35 -15.07 16.17 -22.85
N GLN A 36 -15.80 17.30 -22.78
CA GLN A 36 -16.71 17.60 -21.66
C GLN A 36 -17.84 16.56 -21.49
N ASN A 37 -18.16 15.80 -22.55
CA ASN A 37 -19.18 14.74 -22.51
C ASN A 37 -18.60 13.37 -22.11
N ASP A 38 -17.28 13.23 -21.95
CA ASP A 38 -16.67 12.00 -21.52
C ASP A 38 -17.00 11.75 -20.05
N TRP A 39 -17.26 10.49 -19.70
CA TRP A 39 -17.57 10.08 -18.33
C TRP A 39 -16.45 10.46 -17.35
N PHE A 40 -15.23 10.52 -17.84
CA PHE A 40 -14.04 10.82 -17.04
C PHE A 40 -13.71 12.31 -16.95
N TYR A 41 -14.37 13.18 -17.75
CA TYR A 41 -14.05 14.62 -17.78
C TYR A 41 -14.00 15.26 -16.37
N PRO A 42 -15.01 15.11 -15.48
CA PRO A 42 -14.97 15.72 -14.16
C PRO A 42 -13.85 15.16 -13.27
N HIS A 43 -13.43 13.94 -13.51
CA HIS A 43 -12.34 13.31 -12.78
C HIS A 43 -10.96 13.76 -13.27
N VAL A 44 -10.82 13.95 -14.58
CA VAL A 44 -9.59 14.51 -15.17
C VAL A 44 -9.45 15.97 -14.77
N GLU A 45 -10.54 16.77 -14.82
CA GLU A 45 -10.55 18.16 -14.36
C GLU A 45 -10.11 18.26 -12.89
N TYR A 46 -10.68 17.45 -12.00
CA TYR A 46 -10.24 17.38 -10.61
C TYR A 46 -8.75 17.04 -10.50
N ALA A 47 -8.31 15.99 -11.18
CA ALA A 47 -6.93 15.50 -11.05
C ALA A 47 -5.90 16.51 -11.57
N VAL A 48 -6.23 17.26 -12.61
CA VAL A 48 -5.35 18.26 -13.23
C VAL A 48 -5.37 19.56 -12.44
N SER A 49 -6.56 20.08 -12.10
CA SER A 49 -6.69 21.34 -11.34
C SER A 49 -6.09 21.27 -9.93
N THR A 50 -6.09 20.07 -9.33
CA THR A 50 -5.44 19.82 -8.02
C THR A 50 -3.95 19.49 -8.13
N GLY A 51 -3.40 19.37 -9.35
CA GLY A 51 -1.99 19.03 -9.57
C GLY A 51 -1.64 17.57 -9.27
N LEU A 52 -2.63 16.68 -9.09
CA LEU A 52 -2.39 15.24 -8.91
C LEU A 52 -1.88 14.59 -10.19
N PHE A 53 -2.39 15.05 -11.33
CA PHE A 53 -1.99 14.59 -12.65
C PHE A 53 -1.52 15.76 -13.51
N SER A 54 -0.63 15.44 -14.42
CA SER A 54 -0.30 16.28 -15.58
C SER A 54 -0.73 15.56 -16.85
N GLY A 55 -0.83 16.30 -17.95
CA GLY A 55 -0.87 15.69 -19.29
C GLY A 55 0.38 14.84 -19.57
N THR A 56 0.31 13.99 -20.55
CA THR A 56 1.48 13.31 -21.14
C THR A 56 2.24 14.23 -22.07
N SER A 57 1.54 15.27 -22.56
CA SER A 57 2.07 16.44 -23.26
C SER A 57 1.23 17.66 -22.92
N ASP A 58 1.56 18.81 -23.51
CA ASP A 58 0.80 20.06 -23.33
C ASP A 58 -0.67 19.95 -23.82
N THR A 59 -0.96 19.03 -24.72
CA THR A 59 -2.27 18.87 -25.38
C THR A 59 -2.89 17.50 -25.28
N ALA A 60 -2.23 16.53 -24.62
CA ALA A 60 -2.73 15.16 -24.47
C ALA A 60 -2.72 14.71 -23.01
N PHE A 61 -3.80 14.08 -22.58
CA PHE A 61 -3.94 13.41 -21.27
C PHE A 61 -3.75 11.90 -21.37
N GLU A 62 -4.09 11.29 -22.48
CA GLU A 62 -4.09 9.85 -22.74
C GLU A 62 -4.98 9.07 -21.75
N PRO A 63 -6.29 9.36 -21.70
CA PRO A 63 -7.19 8.82 -20.67
C PRO A 63 -7.25 7.30 -20.63
N GLU A 64 -7.14 6.63 -21.77
CA GLU A 64 -7.23 5.16 -21.89
C GLU A 64 -5.90 4.42 -21.68
N THR A 65 -4.79 5.15 -21.64
CA THR A 65 -3.47 4.53 -21.40
C THR A 65 -3.41 3.97 -19.97
N THR A 66 -2.95 2.71 -19.83
CA THR A 66 -2.84 2.07 -18.51
C THR A 66 -1.77 2.72 -17.65
N MET A 67 -2.04 2.85 -16.36
CA MET A 67 -1.05 3.35 -15.40
C MET A 67 -0.19 2.22 -14.85
N SER A 68 1.09 2.52 -14.60
CA SER A 68 1.95 1.59 -13.90
C SER A 68 1.79 1.70 -12.37
N ARG A 69 2.24 0.66 -11.66
CA ARG A 69 2.26 0.63 -10.19
C ARG A 69 3.12 1.75 -9.62
N GLY A 70 4.26 2.06 -10.24
CA GLY A 70 5.13 3.16 -9.85
C GLY A 70 4.47 4.53 -10.04
N MET A 71 3.73 4.72 -11.13
CA MET A 71 2.94 5.94 -11.37
C MET A 71 1.85 6.12 -10.32
N PHE A 72 1.11 5.06 -9.98
CA PHE A 72 0.04 5.13 -8.98
C PHE A 72 0.56 5.55 -7.60
N VAL A 73 1.67 4.95 -7.15
CA VAL A 73 2.29 5.32 -5.87
C VAL A 73 2.85 6.75 -5.92
N THR A 74 3.30 7.20 -7.09
CA THR A 74 3.74 8.59 -7.28
C THR A 74 2.60 9.57 -7.08
N VAL A 75 1.44 9.31 -7.69
CA VAL A 75 0.23 10.14 -7.53
C VAL A 75 -0.20 10.18 -6.06
N LEU A 76 -0.21 9.03 -5.38
CA LEU A 76 -0.53 8.98 -3.95
C LEU A 76 0.45 9.82 -3.12
N GLY A 77 1.76 9.68 -3.37
CA GLY A 77 2.79 10.46 -2.68
C GLY A 77 2.64 11.97 -2.93
N ASN A 78 2.30 12.38 -4.16
CA ASN A 78 2.04 13.79 -4.48
C ASN A 78 0.80 14.31 -3.73
N LYS A 79 -0.29 13.52 -3.66
CA LYS A 79 -1.51 13.88 -2.90
C LYS A 79 -1.20 14.15 -1.42
N THR A 80 -0.27 13.42 -0.85
CA THR A 80 0.07 13.52 0.58
C THR A 80 1.04 14.66 0.89
N GLY A 81 1.72 15.20 -0.12
CA GLY A 81 2.74 16.23 0.07
C GLY A 81 3.98 15.75 0.80
N ILE A 82 4.32 14.46 0.70
CA ILE A 82 5.47 13.88 1.40
C ILE A 82 6.78 14.57 1.03
N ASP A 83 7.65 14.75 2.01
CA ASP A 83 9.04 15.12 1.76
C ASP A 83 9.82 13.89 1.28
N VAL A 84 10.01 13.80 -0.04
CA VAL A 84 10.69 12.66 -0.69
C VAL A 84 12.17 12.56 -0.30
N THR A 85 12.78 13.63 0.22
CA THR A 85 14.21 13.63 0.64
C THR A 85 14.45 12.75 1.85
N GLN A 86 13.39 12.47 2.62
CA GLN A 86 13.43 11.61 3.81
C GLN A 86 13.44 10.12 3.49
N TYR A 87 13.15 9.75 2.23
CA TYR A 87 13.04 8.37 1.79
C TYR A 87 14.01 8.04 0.66
N PRO A 88 15.32 8.25 0.83
CA PRO A 88 16.31 8.01 -0.22
C PRO A 88 16.47 6.52 -0.51
N GLY A 89 16.92 6.21 -1.73
CA GLY A 89 17.24 4.84 -2.12
C GLY A 89 16.05 4.02 -2.56
N SER A 90 16.23 2.71 -2.50
CA SER A 90 15.20 1.72 -2.81
C SER A 90 15.45 0.42 -2.07
N ARG A 91 14.38 -0.24 -1.64
CA ARG A 91 14.40 -1.57 -1.01
C ARG A 91 14.22 -2.69 -2.03
N PHE A 92 13.90 -2.35 -3.27
CA PHE A 92 13.60 -3.32 -4.32
C PHE A 92 14.66 -3.28 -5.41
N GLU A 93 15.10 -4.45 -5.85
CA GLU A 93 16.15 -4.60 -6.87
C GLU A 93 15.77 -3.97 -8.21
N ASP A 94 14.48 -3.97 -8.55
CA ASP A 94 13.93 -3.43 -9.79
C ASP A 94 13.47 -1.97 -9.70
N VAL A 95 13.82 -1.27 -8.61
CA VAL A 95 13.51 0.16 -8.42
C VAL A 95 14.83 0.94 -8.30
N PRO A 96 15.45 1.38 -9.43
CA PRO A 96 16.66 2.20 -9.36
C PRO A 96 16.40 3.51 -8.63
N ALA A 97 17.33 3.90 -7.73
CA ALA A 97 17.19 5.11 -6.91
C ALA A 97 17.07 6.42 -7.73
N SER A 98 17.55 6.41 -8.98
CA SER A 98 17.44 7.55 -9.92
C SER A 98 16.07 7.75 -10.54
N ARG A 99 15.14 6.79 -10.37
CA ARG A 99 13.81 6.89 -10.96
C ARG A 99 12.90 7.80 -10.12
N TYR A 100 12.06 8.59 -10.79
CA TYR A 100 11.16 9.57 -10.15
C TYR A 100 10.23 8.97 -9.09
N TYR A 101 9.88 7.69 -9.23
CA TYR A 101 9.01 6.98 -8.30
C TYR A 101 9.75 6.37 -7.09
N ALA A 102 11.09 6.30 -7.11
CA ALA A 102 11.86 5.52 -6.14
C ALA A 102 11.60 5.93 -4.68
N SER A 103 11.76 7.21 -4.36
CA SER A 103 11.54 7.72 -2.99
C SER A 103 10.08 7.55 -2.54
N ARG A 104 9.11 7.66 -3.46
CA ARG A 104 7.69 7.47 -3.14
C ARG A 104 7.35 6.01 -2.88
N ILE A 105 7.94 5.09 -3.64
CA ILE A 105 7.83 3.64 -3.39
C ILE A 105 8.47 3.31 -2.04
N ASN A 106 9.63 3.88 -1.74
CA ASN A 106 10.31 3.67 -0.47
C ASN A 106 9.46 4.15 0.71
N TRP A 107 8.94 5.39 0.63
CA TRP A 107 7.99 5.93 1.60
C TRP A 107 6.79 5.00 1.81
N ALA A 108 6.13 4.61 0.74
CA ALA A 108 4.93 3.78 0.82
C ALA A 108 5.22 2.38 1.40
N THR A 109 6.42 1.85 1.15
CA THR A 109 6.87 0.57 1.70
C THR A 109 7.19 0.67 3.19
N GLU A 110 7.94 1.70 3.60
CA GLU A 110 8.30 1.92 5.01
C GLU A 110 7.07 2.13 5.89
N ASN A 111 6.04 2.75 5.32
CA ASN A 111 4.79 3.00 6.02
C ASN A 111 3.76 1.87 5.86
N GLY A 112 4.11 0.73 5.26
CA GLY A 112 3.22 -0.43 5.11
C GLY A 112 2.00 -0.18 4.21
N ILE A 113 2.08 0.84 3.32
CA ILE A 113 1.04 1.18 2.34
C ILE A 113 1.11 0.23 1.16
N VAL A 114 2.34 -0.10 0.72
CA VAL A 114 2.58 -1.07 -0.35
C VAL A 114 3.52 -2.16 0.11
N SER A 115 3.45 -3.31 -0.56
CA SER A 115 4.41 -4.39 -0.48
C SER A 115 4.95 -4.70 -1.87
N GLY A 116 6.05 -5.45 -1.92
CA GLY A 116 6.61 -5.95 -3.17
C GLY A 116 5.68 -6.94 -3.88
N SER A 117 6.00 -7.24 -5.12
CA SER A 117 5.33 -8.26 -5.94
C SER A 117 5.90 -9.67 -5.72
N GLY A 118 6.89 -9.81 -4.83
CA GLY A 118 7.62 -11.03 -4.54
C GLY A 118 9.07 -10.98 -5.03
N ASN A 119 9.89 -11.91 -4.53
CA ASN A 119 11.30 -12.08 -4.95
C ASN A 119 12.14 -10.78 -4.92
N GLY A 120 11.97 -9.95 -3.90
CA GLY A 120 12.71 -8.68 -3.77
C GLY A 120 12.32 -7.58 -4.77
N LYS A 121 11.23 -7.76 -5.52
CA LYS A 121 10.78 -6.83 -6.57
C LYS A 121 9.50 -6.08 -6.19
N PHE A 122 9.34 -4.87 -6.72
CA PHE A 122 8.14 -4.06 -6.66
C PHE A 122 7.32 -4.13 -7.94
N SER A 123 7.95 -4.36 -9.07
CA SER A 123 7.39 -4.29 -10.42
C SER A 123 6.81 -2.90 -10.75
N PRO A 124 7.63 -1.83 -10.71
CA PRO A 124 7.14 -0.44 -10.85
C PRO A 124 6.53 -0.15 -12.22
N ASP A 125 7.02 -0.79 -13.27
CA ASP A 125 6.58 -0.57 -14.65
C ASP A 125 5.43 -1.50 -15.06
N ALA A 126 5.05 -2.48 -14.22
CA ALA A 126 3.87 -3.31 -14.46
C ALA A 126 2.60 -2.47 -14.33
N SER A 127 1.60 -2.72 -15.19
CA SER A 127 0.29 -2.07 -15.09
C SER A 127 -0.35 -2.36 -13.73
N ILE A 128 -0.96 -1.33 -13.12
CA ILE A 128 -1.69 -1.50 -11.87
C ILE A 128 -3.07 -2.09 -12.14
N THR A 129 -3.45 -3.11 -11.37
CA THR A 129 -4.81 -3.64 -11.43
C THR A 129 -5.76 -2.85 -10.51
N ARG A 130 -7.06 -2.95 -10.78
CA ARG A 130 -8.09 -2.26 -9.98
C ARG A 130 -8.09 -2.73 -8.52
N GLU A 131 -7.90 -4.02 -8.26
CA GLU A 131 -7.78 -4.55 -6.90
C GLU A 131 -6.50 -4.11 -6.19
N GLN A 132 -5.38 -3.94 -6.92
CA GLN A 132 -4.15 -3.39 -6.37
C GLN A 132 -4.30 -1.92 -6.00
N ALA A 133 -4.94 -1.12 -6.86
CA ALA A 133 -5.24 0.28 -6.58
C ALA A 133 -6.10 0.43 -5.31
N ALA A 134 -7.18 -0.37 -5.19
CA ALA A 134 -8.01 -0.41 -3.99
C ALA A 134 -7.20 -0.79 -2.74
N THR A 135 -6.32 -1.80 -2.84
CA THR A 135 -5.51 -2.28 -1.72
C THR A 135 -4.54 -1.22 -1.23
N ILE A 136 -3.88 -0.50 -2.14
CA ILE A 136 -2.95 0.58 -1.79
C ILE A 136 -3.69 1.71 -1.07
N LEU A 137 -4.84 2.15 -1.58
CA LEU A 137 -5.63 3.21 -0.94
C LEU A 137 -6.22 2.78 0.40
N TYR A 138 -6.68 1.54 0.53
CA TYR A 138 -7.18 1.00 1.79
C TYR A 138 -6.08 0.94 2.87
N ASN A 139 -4.89 0.46 2.50
CA ASN A 139 -3.75 0.46 3.40
C ASN A 139 -3.35 1.89 3.80
N TYR A 140 -3.34 2.82 2.85
CA TYR A 140 -3.10 4.22 3.13
C TYR A 140 -4.15 4.78 4.12
N ALA A 141 -5.44 4.52 3.89
CA ALA A 141 -6.50 4.95 4.79
C ALA A 141 -6.29 4.43 6.22
N LYS A 142 -5.91 3.15 6.37
CA LYS A 142 -5.55 2.57 7.67
C LYS A 142 -4.37 3.28 8.33
N ARG A 143 -3.33 3.56 7.57
CA ARG A 143 -2.09 4.18 8.08
C ARG A 143 -2.26 5.64 8.49
N THR A 144 -3.25 6.31 7.94
CA THR A 144 -3.56 7.72 8.22
C THR A 144 -4.78 7.89 9.15
N GLY A 145 -5.40 6.79 9.60
CA GLY A 145 -6.59 6.84 10.46
C GLY A 145 -7.81 7.45 9.77
N ASN A 146 -7.88 7.33 8.44
CA ASN A 146 -9.08 7.62 7.68
C ASN A 146 -10.12 6.50 7.88
N ASP A 147 -11.36 6.75 7.46
CA ASP A 147 -12.44 5.78 7.61
C ASP A 147 -12.18 4.53 6.75
N THR A 148 -12.11 3.38 7.40
CA THR A 148 -11.94 2.06 6.77
C THR A 148 -13.14 1.15 7.01
N SER A 149 -14.22 1.67 7.56
CA SER A 149 -15.49 0.92 7.73
C SER A 149 -16.13 0.61 6.38
N TYR A 150 -16.88 -0.49 6.32
CA TYR A 150 -17.64 -0.86 5.12
C TYR A 150 -18.77 -1.82 5.47
N GLN A 151 -19.72 -1.94 4.54
CA GLN A 151 -20.75 -2.97 4.51
C GLN A 151 -20.63 -3.77 3.20
N ASP A 152 -20.94 -5.05 3.27
CA ASP A 152 -20.75 -5.99 2.14
C ASP A 152 -21.81 -5.86 1.02
N THR A 153 -22.88 -5.11 1.24
CA THR A 153 -24.06 -5.08 0.37
C THR A 153 -23.73 -4.74 -1.08
N VAL A 154 -22.94 -3.69 -1.30
CA VAL A 154 -22.55 -3.25 -2.66
C VAL A 154 -21.61 -4.26 -3.31
N TYR A 155 -20.55 -4.67 -2.60
CA TYR A 155 -19.61 -5.67 -3.09
C TYR A 155 -20.28 -6.99 -3.44
N ALA A 156 -21.23 -7.43 -2.59
CA ALA A 156 -21.94 -8.69 -2.79
C ALA A 156 -22.79 -8.73 -4.07
N SER A 157 -23.21 -7.56 -4.59
CA SER A 157 -24.01 -7.48 -5.81
C SER A 157 -23.22 -7.73 -7.11
N PHE A 158 -21.89 -7.63 -7.09
CA PHE A 158 -21.10 -7.84 -8.29
C PHE A 158 -20.94 -9.33 -8.63
N PRO A 159 -21.25 -9.74 -9.87
CA PRO A 159 -21.22 -11.15 -10.27
C PRO A 159 -19.79 -11.73 -10.29
N ASP A 160 -18.79 -10.91 -10.51
CA ASP A 160 -17.38 -11.31 -10.59
C ASP A 160 -16.58 -11.10 -9.30
N LYS A 161 -17.26 -10.84 -8.16
CA LYS A 161 -16.61 -10.71 -6.84
C LYS A 161 -15.71 -11.89 -6.45
N GLY A 162 -16.06 -13.10 -6.93
CA GLY A 162 -15.25 -14.30 -6.70
C GLY A 162 -13.90 -14.30 -7.42
N LYS A 163 -13.65 -13.36 -8.35
CA LYS A 163 -12.37 -13.18 -9.03
C LYS A 163 -11.41 -12.28 -8.25
N VAL A 164 -11.88 -11.61 -7.18
CA VAL A 164 -11.03 -10.78 -6.33
C VAL A 164 -10.05 -11.66 -5.58
N SER A 165 -8.77 -11.33 -5.66
CA SER A 165 -7.70 -12.01 -4.92
C SER A 165 -7.92 -11.89 -3.42
N SER A 166 -7.59 -12.94 -2.66
CA SER A 166 -7.85 -13.01 -1.21
C SER A 166 -7.28 -11.83 -0.42
N TYR A 167 -6.10 -11.32 -0.83
CA TYR A 167 -5.47 -10.16 -0.20
C TYR A 167 -6.25 -8.85 -0.39
N ALA A 168 -7.03 -8.74 -1.48
CA ALA A 168 -7.71 -7.52 -1.89
C ALA A 168 -9.20 -7.46 -1.47
N VAL A 169 -9.75 -8.55 -0.92
CA VAL A 169 -11.19 -8.63 -0.61
C VAL A 169 -11.66 -7.50 0.30
N GLN A 170 -10.94 -7.21 1.39
CA GLN A 170 -11.32 -6.14 2.32
C GLN A 170 -11.24 -4.77 1.65
N ALA A 171 -10.18 -4.52 0.90
CA ALA A 171 -9.99 -3.27 0.16
C ALA A 171 -11.08 -3.05 -0.90
N MET A 172 -11.46 -4.10 -1.64
CA MET A 172 -12.52 -4.02 -2.64
C MET A 172 -13.90 -3.80 -2.02
N LYS A 173 -14.20 -4.42 -0.86
CA LYS A 173 -15.43 -4.15 -0.09
C LYS A 173 -15.49 -2.69 0.34
N TRP A 174 -14.41 -2.17 0.92
CA TRP A 174 -14.29 -0.78 1.31
C TRP A 174 -14.41 0.16 0.12
N ALA A 175 -13.67 -0.09 -0.95
CA ALA A 175 -13.67 0.78 -2.13
C ALA A 175 -15.04 0.84 -2.82
N THR A 176 -15.79 -0.27 -2.86
CA THR A 176 -17.14 -0.28 -3.43
C THR A 176 -18.17 0.36 -2.50
N TYR A 177 -18.07 0.15 -1.20
CA TYR A 177 -18.95 0.78 -0.20
C TYR A 177 -18.84 2.31 -0.25
N HIS A 178 -17.62 2.84 -0.28
CA HIS A 178 -17.36 4.28 -0.38
C HIS A 178 -17.44 4.83 -1.81
N LYS A 179 -17.87 4.03 -2.78
CA LYS A 179 -17.99 4.42 -4.19
C LYS A 179 -16.68 4.90 -4.83
N ILE A 180 -15.55 4.48 -4.26
CA ILE A 180 -14.22 4.75 -4.83
C ILE A 180 -14.03 3.96 -6.12
N ILE A 181 -14.50 2.72 -6.13
CA ILE A 181 -14.59 1.85 -7.32
C ILE A 181 -16.04 1.45 -7.53
N ASN A 182 -16.63 1.88 -8.66
CA ASN A 182 -18.04 1.67 -8.97
C ASN A 182 -18.29 0.51 -9.94
N GLY A 183 -17.24 -0.18 -10.37
CA GLY A 183 -17.33 -1.18 -11.43
C GLY A 183 -17.38 -0.55 -12.83
N SER A 184 -17.40 -1.41 -13.84
CA SER A 184 -17.54 -1.08 -15.25
C SER A 184 -18.43 -2.12 -15.90
N GLY A 185 -19.47 -1.71 -16.65
CA GLY A 185 -20.42 -2.65 -17.25
C GLY A 185 -21.09 -3.60 -16.25
N GLY A 186 -21.25 -3.21 -14.97
CA GLY A 186 -21.82 -4.05 -13.92
C GLY A 186 -20.83 -5.07 -13.32
N MET A 187 -19.56 -5.00 -13.66
CA MET A 187 -18.49 -5.88 -13.19
C MET A 187 -17.46 -5.11 -12.39
N LEU A 188 -16.80 -5.77 -11.42
CA LEU A 188 -15.66 -5.19 -10.68
C LEU A 188 -14.40 -5.15 -11.53
N GLU A 189 -14.20 -6.19 -12.34
CA GLU A 189 -12.97 -6.41 -13.12
C GLU A 189 -11.70 -6.27 -12.24
N PRO A 190 -11.58 -7.01 -11.13
CA PRO A 190 -10.57 -6.73 -10.11
C PRO A 190 -9.14 -6.84 -10.63
N GLN A 191 -8.88 -7.75 -11.56
CA GLN A 191 -7.57 -7.99 -12.18
C GLN A 191 -7.38 -7.20 -13.48
N GLY A 192 -8.39 -6.44 -13.91
CA GLY A 192 -8.28 -5.52 -15.04
C GLY A 192 -7.30 -4.38 -14.73
N ASN A 193 -6.51 -4.00 -15.72
CA ASN A 193 -5.60 -2.87 -15.60
C ASN A 193 -6.37 -1.56 -15.54
N ALA A 194 -5.95 -0.66 -14.65
CA ALA A 194 -6.59 0.65 -14.54
C ALA A 194 -5.95 1.65 -15.51
N SER A 195 -6.80 2.34 -16.29
CA SER A 195 -6.36 3.43 -17.16
C SER A 195 -6.14 4.73 -16.36
N ARG A 196 -5.50 5.73 -16.98
CA ARG A 196 -5.27 7.05 -16.37
C ARG A 196 -6.57 7.72 -15.97
N ALA A 197 -7.59 7.65 -16.81
CA ALA A 197 -8.94 8.18 -16.50
C ALA A 197 -9.57 7.44 -15.30
N GLN A 198 -9.45 6.11 -15.25
CA GLN A 198 -9.96 5.33 -14.13
C GLN A 198 -9.22 5.64 -12.82
N VAL A 199 -7.91 5.84 -12.87
CA VAL A 199 -7.14 6.22 -11.67
C VAL A 199 -7.49 7.64 -11.23
N ALA A 200 -7.68 8.58 -12.16
CA ALA A 200 -8.19 9.93 -11.83
C ALA A 200 -9.55 9.85 -11.13
N ALA A 201 -10.46 9.00 -11.61
CA ALA A 201 -11.76 8.77 -10.98
C ALA A 201 -11.61 8.16 -9.58
N ILE A 202 -10.72 7.18 -9.40
CA ILE A 202 -10.45 6.56 -8.09
C ILE A 202 -9.98 7.62 -7.07
N PHE A 203 -9.04 8.49 -7.44
CA PHE A 203 -8.54 9.53 -6.54
C PHE A 203 -9.60 10.62 -6.27
N HIS A 204 -10.36 11.04 -7.28
CA HIS A 204 -11.45 12.00 -7.11
C HIS A 204 -12.54 11.44 -6.18
N ASN A 205 -12.98 10.19 -6.40
CA ASN A 205 -13.99 9.55 -5.58
C ASN A 205 -13.50 9.31 -4.13
N ALA A 206 -12.19 9.13 -3.93
CA ALA A 206 -11.60 8.93 -2.62
C ALA A 206 -11.35 10.24 -1.85
N GLU A 207 -11.55 11.41 -2.45
CA GLU A 207 -11.20 12.70 -1.87
C GLU A 207 -11.86 12.93 -0.51
N THR A 208 -13.15 12.69 -0.41
CA THR A 208 -13.94 12.89 0.82
C THR A 208 -13.65 11.88 1.91
N ILE A 209 -13.02 10.76 1.57
CA ILE A 209 -12.66 9.69 2.51
C ILE A 209 -11.21 9.84 2.97
N LEU A 210 -10.29 10.17 2.07
CA LEU A 210 -8.87 10.29 2.36
C LEU A 210 -8.47 11.73 2.74
N LEU A 211 -9.08 12.22 3.83
CA LEU A 211 -8.90 13.60 4.30
C LEU A 211 -7.62 13.77 5.13
N LYS A 212 -7.22 12.74 5.88
CA LYS A 212 -6.03 12.76 6.72
C LYS A 212 -4.83 12.28 5.90
N THR A 213 -3.73 13.02 6.00
CA THR A 213 -2.49 12.70 5.28
C THR A 213 -1.34 12.32 6.19
N GLU A 214 -1.45 12.63 7.49
CA GLU A 214 -0.43 12.28 8.48
C GLU A 214 -0.43 10.78 8.76
N ILE A 215 0.74 10.17 8.68
CA ILE A 215 0.92 8.75 9.01
C ILE A 215 0.89 8.59 10.53
N LEU A 216 -0.02 7.77 11.00
CA LEU A 216 -0.09 7.43 12.43
C LEU A 216 1.18 6.67 12.83
N PRO A 217 1.75 6.94 14.02
CA PRO A 217 2.79 6.10 14.58
C PRO A 217 2.38 4.64 14.54
N THR A 218 3.28 3.76 14.17
CA THR A 218 3.08 2.33 14.43
C THR A 218 3.02 2.20 15.94
N GLU A 219 1.88 1.75 16.47
CA GLU A 219 1.89 1.27 17.84
C GLU A 219 2.96 0.19 17.89
N ASP A 220 4.06 0.46 18.61
CA ASP A 220 4.96 -0.60 19.03
C ASP A 220 4.04 -1.66 19.69
N PRO A 221 4.20 -2.95 19.36
CA PRO A 221 3.39 -3.97 20.00
C PRO A 221 3.51 -3.71 21.48
N THR A 222 2.39 -3.28 22.10
CA THR A 222 2.31 -3.03 23.54
C THR A 222 3.01 -4.21 24.19
N PRO A 223 4.09 -4.01 24.98
CA PRO A 223 4.74 -5.14 25.61
C PRO A 223 3.65 -5.89 26.37
N THR A 224 3.39 -7.11 25.95
CA THR A 224 2.45 -7.99 26.63
C THR A 224 2.79 -7.86 28.10
N PRO A 225 1.86 -7.42 28.99
CA PRO A 225 2.18 -7.25 30.40
C PRO A 225 2.83 -8.55 30.86
N ALA A 226 4.05 -8.47 31.37
CA ALA A 226 4.71 -9.62 31.93
C ALA A 226 3.73 -10.29 32.88
N PRO A 227 3.54 -11.63 32.82
CA PRO A 227 2.59 -12.29 33.70
C PRO A 227 2.90 -11.86 35.13
N THR A 228 1.92 -11.23 35.78
CA THR A 228 2.00 -10.80 37.18
C THR A 228 2.50 -12.00 37.98
N ALA A 229 3.66 -11.86 38.59
CA ALA A 229 4.26 -12.90 39.38
C ALA A 229 3.26 -13.28 40.50
N THR A 230 2.70 -14.48 40.38
CA THR A 230 1.98 -15.12 41.47
C THR A 230 2.93 -15.22 42.69
N PRO A 231 2.55 -14.82 43.90
CA PRO A 231 3.44 -14.87 45.05
C PRO A 231 3.95 -16.30 45.26
N ALA A 232 5.27 -16.41 45.37
CA ALA A 232 5.98 -17.67 45.52
C ALA A 232 5.56 -18.40 46.79
N PRO A 233 5.31 -19.71 46.75
CA PRO A 233 5.39 -20.55 47.95
C PRO A 233 6.87 -20.78 48.29
N SER A 234 7.13 -20.69 49.58
CA SER A 234 8.43 -20.80 50.25
C SER A 234 9.29 -22.00 49.81
N ALA A 235 10.58 -21.74 49.83
CA ALA A 235 11.68 -22.59 49.37
C ALA A 235 11.81 -23.98 50.01
N SER A 236 12.25 -24.95 49.20
CA SER A 236 13.30 -25.97 49.53
C SER A 236 13.55 -26.92 48.32
N PRO A 237 14.69 -27.58 48.19
CA PRO A 237 15.97 -27.10 47.71
C PRO A 237 16.30 -27.59 46.25
N SER A 238 17.31 -26.98 45.69
CA SER A 238 17.98 -27.35 44.42
C SER A 238 18.43 -28.85 44.38
N PRO A 239 18.46 -29.51 43.18
CA PRO A 239 19.55 -29.27 42.27
C PRO A 239 19.22 -29.36 40.74
N THR A 240 19.99 -28.64 39.97
CA THR A 240 20.68 -29.03 38.71
C THR A 240 19.89 -29.40 37.46
N ALA A 241 20.26 -28.69 36.42
CA ALA A 241 20.27 -28.99 34.99
C ALA A 241 19.38 -28.11 34.10
N THR A 242 20.04 -27.27 33.32
CA THR A 242 19.57 -26.55 32.14
C THR A 242 18.90 -27.47 31.12
N PRO A 243 17.65 -27.25 30.69
CA PRO A 243 17.11 -27.99 29.56
C PRO A 243 17.64 -27.41 28.24
N LYS A 244 18.34 -28.25 27.49
CA LYS A 244 18.71 -28.12 26.09
C LYS A 244 17.44 -27.92 25.24
N PRO A 245 17.47 -27.11 24.14
CA PRO A 245 16.32 -26.97 23.26
C PRO A 245 15.88 -28.32 22.71
N VAL A 246 14.62 -28.66 22.94
CA VAL A 246 14.01 -29.92 22.46
C VAL A 246 13.74 -29.73 20.97
N THR A 247 14.65 -30.18 20.13
CA THR A 247 14.41 -30.37 18.70
C THR A 247 13.46 -31.55 18.55
N SER A 248 12.17 -31.25 18.39
CA SER A 248 11.18 -32.29 18.13
C SER A 248 11.48 -32.97 16.80
N THR A 249 11.95 -34.24 16.84
CA THR A 249 12.15 -35.07 15.66
C THR A 249 10.79 -35.46 15.09
N VAL A 250 10.58 -35.24 13.81
CA VAL A 250 9.39 -35.63 13.06
C VAL A 250 9.75 -36.65 11.98
N TYR A 251 8.77 -37.41 11.52
CA TYR A 251 8.93 -38.55 10.62
C TYR A 251 8.06 -38.38 9.39
N TRP A 252 8.55 -38.85 8.22
CA TRP A 252 7.78 -38.86 6.97
C TRP A 252 8.23 -39.98 6.04
N THR A 253 7.41 -40.33 5.07
CA THR A 253 7.79 -41.27 4.00
C THR A 253 8.41 -40.52 2.82
N SER A 254 9.24 -41.16 2.00
CA SER A 254 9.93 -40.54 0.85
C SER A 254 8.98 -39.89 -0.16
N GLY A 255 7.79 -40.46 -0.37
CA GLY A 255 6.74 -39.92 -1.24
C GLY A 255 5.60 -39.22 -0.51
N GLY A 256 5.66 -39.07 0.81
CA GLY A 256 4.60 -38.47 1.62
C GLY A 256 4.63 -36.95 1.63
N SER A 257 3.46 -36.34 1.56
CA SER A 257 3.30 -34.88 1.64
C SER A 257 3.18 -34.35 3.07
N ARG A 258 3.24 -35.20 4.09
CA ARG A 258 3.04 -34.84 5.50
C ARG A 258 4.14 -35.38 6.39
N TYR A 259 4.43 -34.65 7.49
CA TYR A 259 5.29 -35.12 8.57
C TYR A 259 4.46 -35.39 9.83
N HIS A 260 4.98 -36.32 10.66
CA HIS A 260 4.26 -36.99 11.75
C HIS A 260 5.10 -37.10 13.01
N ARG A 261 4.48 -37.30 14.17
CA ARG A 261 5.15 -37.76 15.36
C ARG A 261 5.50 -39.26 15.22
N ALA A 262 6.52 -39.73 15.93
CA ALA A 262 6.94 -41.14 15.91
C ALA A 262 5.80 -42.14 16.17
N THR A 263 4.85 -41.79 17.00
CA THR A 263 3.71 -42.63 17.41
C THR A 263 2.46 -42.45 16.56
N CYS A 264 2.58 -41.80 15.40
CA CYS A 264 1.41 -41.54 14.56
C CYS A 264 0.89 -42.84 13.90
N PRO A 265 -0.38 -43.23 14.08
CA PRO A 265 -0.93 -44.43 13.47
C PRO A 265 -0.90 -44.43 11.94
N THR A 266 -0.87 -43.27 11.31
CA THR A 266 -0.80 -43.18 9.83
C THR A 266 0.53 -43.60 9.23
N ILE A 267 1.59 -43.74 10.03
CA ILE A 267 2.92 -44.17 9.59
C ILE A 267 3.40 -45.44 10.33
N ALA A 268 2.56 -46.03 11.19
CA ALA A 268 2.93 -47.16 12.05
C ALA A 268 3.49 -48.38 11.26
N ASP A 269 2.92 -48.63 10.07
CA ASP A 269 3.32 -49.77 9.22
C ASP A 269 4.30 -49.40 8.10
N SER A 270 4.85 -48.18 8.11
CA SER A 270 5.74 -47.70 7.06
C SER A 270 7.18 -48.20 7.27
N LYS A 271 7.70 -48.96 6.30
CA LYS A 271 9.02 -49.61 6.39
C LYS A 271 10.21 -48.66 6.13
N ASN A 272 9.99 -47.50 5.47
CA ASN A 272 11.04 -46.55 5.09
C ASN A 272 10.68 -45.13 5.57
N LEU A 273 10.83 -44.89 6.87
CA LEU A 273 10.64 -43.59 7.47
C LEU A 273 11.93 -42.76 7.41
N LEU A 274 11.84 -41.60 6.85
CA LEU A 274 12.81 -40.52 6.98
C LEU A 274 12.47 -39.71 8.23
N HIS A 275 13.45 -39.09 8.84
CA HIS A 275 13.25 -38.26 10.03
C HIS A 275 14.15 -37.01 9.97
N GLY A 276 13.77 -35.99 10.72
CA GLY A 276 14.51 -34.74 10.84
C GLY A 276 13.75 -33.75 11.71
N THR A 277 14.14 -32.50 11.64
CA THR A 277 13.46 -31.42 12.34
C THR A 277 12.17 -30.99 11.60
N VAL A 278 11.28 -30.31 12.30
CA VAL A 278 10.09 -29.67 11.67
C VAL A 278 10.49 -28.73 10.53
N ALA A 279 11.58 -27.98 10.70
CA ALA A 279 12.09 -27.06 9.70
C ALA A 279 12.52 -27.79 8.39
N GLU A 280 13.24 -28.88 8.51
CA GLU A 280 13.65 -29.68 7.35
C GLU A 280 12.47 -30.34 6.63
N ALA A 281 11.47 -30.81 7.37
CA ALA A 281 10.23 -31.33 6.80
C ALA A 281 9.47 -30.25 5.99
N MET A 282 9.36 -29.03 6.52
CA MET A 282 8.72 -27.91 5.85
C MET A 282 9.51 -27.43 4.63
N GLN A 283 10.84 -27.34 4.70
CA GLN A 283 11.70 -27.00 3.57
C GLN A 283 11.56 -27.99 2.41
N SER A 284 11.27 -29.27 2.72
CA SER A 284 11.01 -30.30 1.71
C SER A 284 9.55 -30.30 1.21
N GLY A 285 8.77 -29.27 1.50
CA GLY A 285 7.41 -29.08 1.02
C GLY A 285 6.34 -29.89 1.76
N ARG A 286 6.63 -30.39 2.95
CA ARG A 286 5.72 -31.23 3.73
C ARG A 286 4.91 -30.37 4.73
N THR A 287 3.66 -30.78 4.95
CA THR A 287 2.75 -30.15 5.92
C THR A 287 2.52 -31.04 7.14
N PRO A 288 2.09 -30.49 8.29
CA PRO A 288 1.81 -31.30 9.48
C PRO A 288 0.65 -32.30 9.26
N CYS A 289 0.74 -33.45 9.86
CA CYS A 289 -0.33 -34.44 9.84
C CYS A 289 -1.52 -33.99 10.67
N HIS A 290 -2.74 -34.11 10.13
CA HIS A 290 -3.97 -33.72 10.83
C HIS A 290 -4.33 -34.65 12.00
N VAL A 291 -3.86 -35.90 11.97
CA VAL A 291 -4.16 -36.92 13.00
C VAL A 291 -3.31 -36.72 14.26
N CYS A 292 -1.99 -36.65 14.09
CA CYS A 292 -1.10 -36.57 15.25
C CYS A 292 -0.68 -35.14 15.62
N LYS A 293 -0.93 -34.13 14.75
CA LYS A 293 -0.61 -32.69 14.96
C LYS A 293 0.79 -32.51 15.58
N PRO A 294 1.86 -32.90 14.86
CA PRO A 294 3.25 -32.85 15.36
C PRO A 294 3.77 -31.46 15.59
#